data_719bcaeaade1a1f25106e810be8e80d1
#
_entry.id   719bcaeaade1a1f25106e810be8e80d1
#
_cell.length_a   1.000
_cell.length_b   1.000
_cell.length_c   1.000
_cell.angle_alpha   90.00
_cell.angle_beta   90.00
_cell.angle_gamma   90.00
#
_symmetry.space_group_name_H-M   'P 1'
#
loop_
_entity.id
_entity.type
_entity.pdbx_description
1 polymer ?
#
loop_
_entity_poly.entity_id
_entity_poly.type
_entity_poly.pdbx_seq_one_letter_code
_entity_poly.pdbx_strand_id
1 'polypeptide(L)'
;MIHQYKNNGYNIVMDVNSGSVHIVDDVVYDVIPLAEQLVSGGIRDVDTVTAAVEACQKLTYSHEEVREAVEEILELAQDNVLFTEDIYEKYIGNFKQRQTVVKALCLHIAHDCNLACQYCFAEEGEYHGRRALMSFEVGKKALDFLVANSGSRVNLEVDFFGGEPLMNWQVVKDLVAYGRSLEEPHNKKFRFTLTTNGVLLNDEIMEFLNKEMSNVVLSIDGRKEVHDRMRPFRGGQGSYDLIVPKFQKLAESRHQTNYYVRGTFTHNNLDFSEDVKHLAAFYFLPLNIQKSAA
;
A
#
# COMPACT_ATOMS: atom_id res chain seq x y z
N MET A 1 -15.72 -10.64 14.40
CA MET A 1 -15.12 -11.86 13.74
C MET A 1 -13.62 -11.83 14.01
N ILE A 2 -13.11 -12.90 14.60
CA ILE A 2 -11.68 -13.05 14.92
C ILE A 2 -11.03 -14.00 13.93
N HIS A 3 -9.86 -13.63 13.43
CA HIS A 3 -9.02 -14.47 12.61
C HIS A 3 -7.69 -14.71 13.33
N GLN A 4 -7.37 -16.00 13.58
CA GLN A 4 -6.17 -16.42 14.30
C GLN A 4 -5.26 -17.23 13.39
N TYR A 5 -3.94 -16.95 13.45
CA TYR A 5 -2.93 -17.74 12.73
C TYR A 5 -1.56 -17.59 13.39
N LYS A 6 -0.68 -18.57 13.11
CA LYS A 6 0.71 -18.54 13.58
C LYS A 6 1.64 -18.23 12.41
N ASN A 7 2.56 -17.30 12.58
CA ASN A 7 3.54 -16.94 11.55
C ASN A 7 4.86 -16.53 12.18
N ASN A 8 5.96 -17.04 11.68
CA ASN A 8 7.33 -16.76 12.15
C ASN A 8 7.52 -16.88 13.68
N GLY A 9 6.83 -17.85 14.31
CA GLY A 9 6.90 -18.07 15.76
C GLY A 9 6.01 -17.14 16.59
N TYR A 10 5.21 -16.29 15.97
CA TYR A 10 4.24 -15.42 16.66
C TYR A 10 2.82 -15.97 16.54
N ASN A 11 2.07 -15.87 17.62
CA ASN A 11 0.63 -16.05 17.60
C ASN A 11 -0.03 -14.73 17.26
N ILE A 12 -0.73 -14.67 16.15
CA ILE A 12 -1.33 -13.45 15.64
C ILE A 12 -2.85 -13.57 15.68
N VAL A 13 -3.48 -12.55 16.26
CA VAL A 13 -4.94 -12.44 16.38
C VAL A 13 -5.37 -11.14 15.70
N MET A 14 -6.27 -11.25 14.73
CA MET A 14 -6.83 -10.10 14.02
C MET A 14 -8.31 -10.00 14.29
N ASP A 15 -8.75 -8.85 14.80
CA ASP A 15 -10.17 -8.50 14.79
C ASP A 15 -10.51 -7.85 13.44
N VAL A 16 -11.28 -8.57 12.63
CA VAL A 16 -11.61 -8.17 11.26
C VAL A 16 -12.44 -6.89 11.20
N ASN A 17 -13.26 -6.63 12.19
CA ASN A 17 -14.18 -5.50 12.20
C ASN A 17 -13.48 -4.19 12.60
N SER A 18 -12.61 -4.22 13.61
CA SER A 18 -11.79 -3.05 14.00
C SER A 18 -10.54 -2.90 13.12
N GLY A 19 -10.05 -3.99 12.53
CA GLY A 19 -8.76 -4.04 11.85
C GLY A 19 -7.56 -4.13 12.80
N SER A 20 -7.77 -4.32 14.09
CA SER A 20 -6.71 -4.45 15.10
C SER A 20 -5.99 -5.79 14.95
N VAL A 21 -4.68 -5.76 15.14
CA VAL A 21 -3.80 -6.94 15.08
C VAL A 21 -3.00 -7.04 16.36
N HIS A 22 -3.11 -8.17 17.04
CA HIS A 22 -2.44 -8.42 18.32
C HIS A 22 -1.45 -9.58 18.17
N ILE A 23 -0.30 -9.46 18.86
CA ILE A 23 0.62 -10.57 19.10
C ILE A 23 0.40 -11.00 20.53
N VAL A 24 0.02 -12.27 20.74
CA VAL A 24 -0.36 -12.81 22.03
C VAL A 24 0.46 -14.06 22.35
N ASP A 25 0.49 -14.46 23.61
CA ASP A 25 1.08 -15.72 24.03
C ASP A 25 0.19 -16.93 23.67
N ASP A 26 0.67 -18.14 24.02
CA ASP A 26 -0.07 -19.37 23.70
C ASP A 26 -1.36 -19.48 24.51
N VAL A 27 -1.37 -18.99 25.76
CA VAL A 27 -2.54 -19.10 26.63
C VAL A 27 -3.67 -18.23 26.12
N VAL A 28 -3.40 -16.94 25.87
CA VAL A 28 -4.38 -16.00 25.30
C VAL A 28 -4.86 -16.48 23.94
N TYR A 29 -3.96 -16.98 23.08
CA TYR A 29 -4.31 -17.52 21.77
C TYR A 29 -5.32 -18.66 21.83
N ASP A 30 -5.13 -19.61 22.76
CA ASP A 30 -6.01 -20.76 22.94
C ASP A 30 -7.31 -20.42 23.67
N VAL A 31 -7.30 -19.40 24.55
CA VAL A 31 -8.48 -18.93 25.31
C VAL A 31 -9.43 -18.11 24.47
N ILE A 32 -8.95 -17.28 23.55
CA ILE A 32 -9.79 -16.38 22.72
C ILE A 32 -10.98 -17.09 22.07
N PRO A 33 -10.85 -18.24 21.38
CA PRO A 33 -11.99 -18.91 20.75
C PRO A 33 -13.03 -19.41 21.73
N LEU A 34 -12.63 -19.71 22.96
CA LEU A 34 -13.51 -20.20 24.02
C LEU A 34 -14.27 -19.05 24.72
N ALA A 35 -13.63 -17.89 24.83
CA ALA A 35 -14.19 -16.69 25.42
C ALA A 35 -15.08 -15.89 24.45
N GLU A 36 -14.87 -16.01 23.12
CA GLU A 36 -15.50 -15.16 22.10
C GLU A 36 -17.01 -15.04 22.25
N GLN A 37 -17.74 -16.15 22.39
CA GLN A 37 -19.19 -16.14 22.46
C GLN A 37 -19.72 -15.42 23.72
N LEU A 38 -19.05 -15.60 24.85
CA LEU A 38 -19.43 -14.99 26.12
C LEU A 38 -19.17 -13.49 26.12
N VAL A 39 -17.96 -13.13 25.71
CA VAL A 39 -17.51 -11.74 25.71
C VAL A 39 -18.24 -10.93 24.64
N SER A 40 -18.47 -11.46 23.45
CA SER A 40 -19.32 -10.84 22.42
C SER A 40 -20.77 -10.71 22.86
N GLY A 41 -21.26 -11.63 23.70
CA GLY A 41 -22.57 -11.58 24.32
C GLY A 41 -22.69 -10.57 25.48
N GLY A 42 -21.63 -9.84 25.80
CA GLY A 42 -21.61 -8.76 26.79
C GLY A 42 -21.23 -9.19 28.21
N ILE A 43 -20.77 -10.45 28.41
CA ILE A 43 -20.26 -10.89 29.72
C ILE A 43 -18.89 -10.29 29.92
N ARG A 44 -18.68 -9.62 31.07
CA ARG A 44 -17.44 -8.90 31.41
C ARG A 44 -16.89 -9.31 32.80
N ASP A 45 -17.53 -10.27 33.47
CA ASP A 45 -17.09 -10.77 34.76
C ASP A 45 -16.00 -11.82 34.57
N VAL A 46 -14.79 -11.53 35.08
CA VAL A 46 -13.60 -12.37 34.93
C VAL A 46 -13.86 -13.79 35.42
N ASP A 47 -14.43 -13.94 36.62
CA ASP A 47 -14.63 -15.24 37.24
C ASP A 47 -15.62 -16.10 36.44
N THR A 48 -16.69 -15.48 35.93
CA THR A 48 -17.66 -16.15 35.05
C THR A 48 -17.04 -16.63 33.75
N VAL A 49 -16.24 -15.79 33.07
CA VAL A 49 -15.58 -16.18 31.81
C VAL A 49 -14.53 -17.24 32.04
N THR A 50 -13.71 -17.11 33.09
CA THR A 50 -12.67 -18.09 33.46
C THR A 50 -13.29 -19.46 33.72
N ALA A 51 -14.32 -19.53 34.57
CA ALA A 51 -15.01 -20.79 34.86
C ALA A 51 -15.61 -21.45 33.61
N ALA A 52 -16.17 -20.68 32.70
CA ALA A 52 -16.74 -21.18 31.46
C ALA A 52 -15.68 -21.71 30.50
N VAL A 53 -14.53 -21.03 30.40
CA VAL A 53 -13.38 -21.45 29.58
C VAL A 53 -12.80 -22.75 30.11
N GLU A 54 -12.60 -22.87 31.41
CA GLU A 54 -12.08 -24.10 32.06
C GLU A 54 -13.05 -25.29 31.91
N ALA A 55 -14.34 -25.03 31.96
CA ALA A 55 -15.36 -26.07 31.77
C ALA A 55 -15.31 -26.75 30.38
N CYS A 56 -14.67 -26.10 29.40
CA CYS A 56 -14.48 -26.67 28.07
C CYS A 56 -13.47 -27.84 28.04
N GLN A 57 -12.68 -28.07 29.11
CA GLN A 57 -11.70 -29.18 29.28
C GLN A 57 -10.71 -29.35 28.10
N LYS A 58 -10.45 -28.27 27.36
CA LYS A 58 -9.57 -28.28 26.17
C LYS A 58 -8.18 -27.72 26.45
N LEU A 59 -8.00 -27.13 27.63
CA LEU A 59 -6.79 -26.42 28.02
C LEU A 59 -6.01 -27.21 29.07
N THR A 60 -4.70 -27.13 29.02
CA THR A 60 -3.77 -27.75 29.99
C THR A 60 -3.12 -26.71 30.91
N TYR A 61 -3.58 -25.49 30.85
CA TYR A 61 -3.07 -24.36 31.64
C TYR A 61 -3.61 -24.37 33.06
N SER A 62 -2.90 -23.74 33.97
CA SER A 62 -3.34 -23.54 35.35
C SER A 62 -4.52 -22.55 35.42
N HIS A 63 -5.27 -22.56 36.51
CA HIS A 63 -6.33 -21.60 36.78
C HIS A 63 -5.85 -20.13 36.69
N GLU A 64 -4.65 -19.86 37.26
CA GLU A 64 -4.05 -18.53 37.27
C GLU A 64 -3.74 -18.05 35.84
N GLU A 65 -3.10 -18.90 35.02
CA GLU A 65 -2.77 -18.56 33.61
C GLU A 65 -4.06 -18.29 32.78
N VAL A 66 -5.09 -19.11 32.95
CA VAL A 66 -6.38 -18.87 32.25
C VAL A 66 -7.03 -17.59 32.70
N ARG A 67 -6.97 -17.29 34.01
CA ARG A 67 -7.54 -16.07 34.58
C ARG A 67 -6.84 -14.82 34.07
N GLU A 68 -5.51 -14.80 34.05
CA GLU A 68 -4.73 -13.68 33.51
C GLU A 68 -5.04 -13.46 32.02
N ALA A 69 -5.11 -14.53 31.22
CA ALA A 69 -5.49 -14.45 29.81
C ALA A 69 -6.91 -13.89 29.61
N VAL A 70 -7.86 -14.28 30.47
CA VAL A 70 -9.24 -13.72 30.42
C VAL A 70 -9.26 -12.24 30.79
N GLU A 71 -8.48 -11.81 31.79
CA GLU A 71 -8.34 -10.39 32.14
C GLU A 71 -7.83 -9.56 30.96
N GLU A 72 -6.77 -10.01 30.28
CA GLU A 72 -6.24 -9.36 29.06
C GLU A 72 -7.29 -9.30 27.93
N ILE A 73 -7.98 -10.40 27.66
CA ILE A 73 -9.03 -10.46 26.64
C ILE A 73 -10.16 -9.47 26.94
N LEU A 74 -10.57 -9.37 28.20
CA LEU A 74 -11.62 -8.43 28.60
C LEU A 74 -11.18 -6.97 28.49
N GLU A 75 -9.92 -6.66 28.79
CA GLU A 75 -9.34 -5.32 28.59
C GLU A 75 -9.36 -4.96 27.09
N LEU A 76 -8.85 -5.83 26.21
CA LEU A 76 -8.88 -5.60 24.77
C LEU A 76 -10.32 -5.44 24.22
N ALA A 77 -11.28 -6.19 24.76
CA ALA A 77 -12.69 -6.06 24.39
C ALA A 77 -13.33 -4.75 24.88
N GLN A 78 -12.92 -4.28 26.08
CA GLN A 78 -13.37 -3.00 26.61
C GLN A 78 -12.84 -1.81 25.80
N ASP A 79 -11.61 -1.93 25.30
CA ASP A 79 -10.97 -0.92 24.44
C ASP A 79 -11.49 -0.94 23.00
N ASN A 80 -12.44 -1.80 22.68
CA ASN A 80 -13.01 -1.99 21.33
C ASN A 80 -11.97 -2.33 20.26
N VAL A 81 -10.97 -3.15 20.62
CA VAL A 81 -9.94 -3.66 19.72
C VAL A 81 -9.97 -5.19 19.57
N LEU A 82 -10.87 -5.86 20.32
CA LEU A 82 -11.15 -7.29 20.22
C LEU A 82 -12.67 -7.54 20.36
N PHE A 83 -13.20 -8.51 19.60
CA PHE A 83 -14.64 -8.88 19.55
C PHE A 83 -15.57 -7.71 19.19
N THR A 84 -15.12 -6.85 18.29
CA THR A 84 -15.87 -5.68 17.86
C THR A 84 -17.08 -6.04 16.99
N GLU A 85 -18.12 -5.23 17.04
CA GLU A 85 -19.30 -5.38 16.18
C GLU A 85 -19.00 -4.95 14.74
N ASP A 86 -19.61 -5.62 13.77
CA ASP A 86 -19.62 -5.16 12.38
C ASP A 86 -20.61 -4.00 12.22
N ILE A 87 -20.11 -2.78 12.39
CA ILE A 87 -20.91 -1.56 12.21
C ILE A 87 -21.40 -1.37 10.77
N TYR A 88 -20.81 -2.08 9.80
CA TYR A 88 -21.15 -1.98 8.38
C TYR A 88 -22.18 -3.03 7.93
N GLU A 89 -22.45 -4.08 8.70
CA GLU A 89 -23.38 -5.16 8.35
C GLU A 89 -24.75 -4.61 7.91
N LYS A 90 -25.28 -3.65 8.65
CA LYS A 90 -26.56 -2.98 8.34
C LYS A 90 -26.58 -2.24 7.01
N TYR A 91 -25.41 -1.95 6.41
CA TYR A 91 -25.29 -1.25 5.14
C TYR A 91 -25.06 -2.20 3.95
N ILE A 92 -24.84 -3.49 4.17
CA ILE A 92 -24.54 -4.47 3.11
C ILE A 92 -25.60 -4.48 2.02
N GLY A 93 -26.89 -4.39 2.39
CA GLY A 93 -28.01 -4.32 1.45
C GLY A 93 -27.93 -3.11 0.51
N ASN A 94 -27.35 -2.01 0.94
CA ASN A 94 -27.22 -0.77 0.18
C ASN A 94 -26.02 -0.77 -0.79
N PHE A 95 -25.03 -1.66 -0.61
CA PHE A 95 -23.86 -1.71 -1.50
C PHE A 95 -24.24 -2.04 -2.94
N LYS A 96 -25.23 -2.89 -3.18
CA LYS A 96 -25.74 -3.24 -4.51
C LYS A 96 -26.48 -2.08 -5.20
N GLN A 97 -26.94 -1.10 -4.45
CA GLN A 97 -27.73 0.05 -4.96
C GLN A 97 -26.89 1.33 -5.05
N ARG A 98 -25.62 1.32 -4.60
CA ARG A 98 -24.76 2.50 -4.69
C ARG A 98 -24.46 2.81 -6.14
N GLN A 99 -24.65 4.07 -6.52
CA GLN A 99 -24.06 4.56 -7.77
C GLN A 99 -22.54 4.43 -7.70
N THR A 100 -21.99 3.71 -8.66
CA THR A 100 -20.53 3.61 -8.81
C THR A 100 -20.02 4.96 -9.30
N VAL A 101 -19.18 5.61 -8.50
CA VAL A 101 -18.49 6.84 -8.88
C VAL A 101 -17.01 6.55 -9.08
N VAL A 102 -16.41 7.17 -10.09
CA VAL A 102 -14.98 7.04 -10.36
C VAL A 102 -14.23 7.95 -9.38
N LYS A 103 -13.27 7.37 -8.65
CA LYS A 103 -12.43 8.09 -7.70
C LYS A 103 -11.05 8.40 -8.25
N ALA A 104 -10.49 7.46 -9.02
CA ALA A 104 -9.11 7.46 -9.42
C ALA A 104 -8.92 6.95 -10.84
N LEU A 105 -7.89 7.43 -11.51
CA LEU A 105 -7.39 6.90 -12.78
C LEU A 105 -5.89 6.60 -12.68
N CYS A 106 -5.48 5.47 -13.24
CA CYS A 106 -4.09 5.19 -13.55
C CYS A 106 -3.88 5.45 -15.05
N LEU A 107 -3.06 6.44 -15.38
CA LEU A 107 -2.78 6.83 -16.76
C LEU A 107 -1.43 6.26 -17.20
N HIS A 108 -1.43 5.33 -18.15
CA HIS A 108 -0.21 4.83 -18.76
C HIS A 108 0.34 5.86 -19.75
N ILE A 109 1.11 6.79 -19.26
CA ILE A 109 1.64 7.95 -20.00
C ILE A 109 2.63 7.53 -21.09
N ALA A 110 3.38 6.46 -20.84
CA ALA A 110 4.32 5.91 -21.81
C ALA A 110 4.21 4.38 -21.88
N HIS A 111 3.98 3.86 -23.06
CA HIS A 111 4.21 2.46 -23.41
C HIS A 111 5.63 2.31 -23.96
N ASP A 112 6.60 2.76 -23.19
CA ASP A 112 8.04 2.63 -23.42
C ASP A 112 8.77 2.83 -22.09
N CYS A 113 9.96 2.22 -21.97
CA CYS A 113 10.79 2.32 -20.77
C CYS A 113 12.26 2.35 -21.17
N ASN A 114 13.07 3.06 -20.40
CA ASN A 114 14.53 3.12 -20.54
C ASN A 114 15.27 2.03 -19.73
N LEU A 115 14.56 1.19 -18.97
CA LEU A 115 15.06 0.00 -18.30
C LEU A 115 14.46 -1.28 -18.89
N ALA A 116 15.12 -2.43 -18.63
CA ALA A 116 14.71 -3.77 -19.02
C ALA A 116 14.55 -4.67 -17.78
N CYS A 117 13.61 -4.32 -16.89
CA CYS A 117 13.40 -5.06 -15.64
C CYS A 117 12.97 -6.50 -15.91
N GLN A 118 13.64 -7.48 -15.29
CA GLN A 118 13.44 -8.90 -15.56
C GLN A 118 12.03 -9.41 -15.19
N TYR A 119 11.37 -8.75 -14.22
CA TYR A 119 10.01 -9.08 -13.78
C TYR A 119 8.94 -8.18 -14.41
N CYS A 120 9.28 -7.43 -15.46
CA CYS A 120 8.36 -6.43 -16.00
C CYS A 120 7.13 -7.09 -16.62
N PHE A 121 5.98 -6.96 -15.98
CA PHE A 121 4.71 -7.47 -16.52
C PHE A 121 4.25 -6.73 -17.79
N ALA A 122 4.84 -5.57 -18.04
CA ALA A 122 4.53 -4.72 -19.18
C ALA A 122 5.53 -4.88 -20.34
N GLU A 123 6.37 -5.93 -20.35
CA GLU A 123 7.35 -6.20 -21.43
C GLU A 123 8.17 -4.94 -21.78
N GLU A 124 8.96 -4.46 -20.85
CA GLU A 124 9.72 -3.20 -21.00
C GLU A 124 8.86 -1.96 -21.30
N GLY A 125 7.60 -2.00 -20.90
CA GLY A 125 6.62 -0.92 -21.06
C GLY A 125 5.73 -1.03 -22.28
N GLU A 126 5.87 -2.05 -23.13
CA GLU A 126 5.09 -2.20 -24.38
C GLU A 126 3.67 -2.74 -24.14
N TYR A 127 3.39 -3.39 -23.02
CA TYR A 127 2.08 -3.92 -22.62
C TYR A 127 1.47 -4.84 -23.68
N HIS A 128 2.27 -5.79 -24.21
CA HIS A 128 1.91 -6.72 -25.30
C HIS A 128 1.47 -6.03 -26.60
N GLY A 129 1.87 -4.78 -26.79
CA GLY A 129 1.49 -3.99 -27.94
C GLY A 129 2.68 -3.40 -28.67
N ARG A 130 2.70 -2.10 -28.77
CA ARG A 130 3.78 -1.34 -29.41
C ARG A 130 4.27 -0.21 -28.49
N ARG A 131 5.48 0.21 -28.67
CA ARG A 131 5.99 1.45 -28.07
C ARG A 131 5.19 2.64 -28.54
N ALA A 132 4.66 3.38 -27.60
CA ALA A 132 3.86 4.57 -27.86
C ALA A 132 3.89 5.51 -26.66
N LEU A 133 3.70 6.78 -26.91
CA LEU A 133 3.51 7.79 -25.88
C LEU A 133 2.06 8.29 -25.95
N MET A 134 1.45 8.49 -24.77
CA MET A 134 0.10 9.06 -24.68
C MET A 134 0.09 10.48 -25.26
N SER A 135 -0.86 10.81 -26.10
CA SER A 135 -1.05 12.20 -26.52
C SER A 135 -1.77 13.00 -25.43
N PHE A 136 -1.56 14.30 -25.39
CA PHE A 136 -2.28 15.20 -24.50
C PHE A 136 -3.80 15.04 -24.64
N GLU A 137 -4.32 14.92 -25.86
CA GLU A 137 -5.76 14.77 -26.13
C GLU A 137 -6.38 13.53 -25.49
N VAL A 138 -5.64 12.41 -25.45
CA VAL A 138 -6.09 11.20 -24.79
C VAL A 138 -6.15 11.39 -23.29
N GLY A 139 -5.08 11.91 -22.69
CA GLY A 139 -5.04 12.20 -21.26
C GLY A 139 -6.08 13.23 -20.81
N LYS A 140 -6.28 14.28 -21.64
CA LYS A 140 -7.33 15.28 -21.43
C LYS A 140 -8.71 14.64 -21.35
N LYS A 141 -9.07 13.79 -22.32
CA LYS A 141 -10.35 13.06 -22.31
C LYS A 141 -10.50 12.17 -21.08
N ALA A 142 -9.40 11.57 -20.60
CA ALA A 142 -9.43 10.77 -19.38
C ALA A 142 -9.73 11.63 -18.13
N LEU A 143 -9.15 12.83 -18.03
CA LEU A 143 -9.47 13.75 -16.92
C LEU A 143 -10.92 14.27 -17.02
N ASP A 144 -11.41 14.60 -18.21
CA ASP A 144 -12.80 14.97 -18.44
C ASP A 144 -13.76 13.84 -18.02
N PHE A 145 -13.42 12.60 -18.36
CA PHE A 145 -14.18 11.42 -17.94
C PHE A 145 -14.19 11.27 -16.42
N LEU A 146 -13.03 11.44 -15.76
CA LEU A 146 -12.93 11.34 -14.30
C LEU A 146 -13.83 12.37 -13.62
N VAL A 147 -13.80 13.62 -14.07
CA VAL A 147 -14.64 14.70 -13.53
C VAL A 147 -16.12 14.38 -13.73
N ALA A 148 -16.51 13.99 -14.95
CA ALA A 148 -17.91 13.72 -15.30
C ALA A 148 -18.51 12.53 -14.53
N ASN A 149 -17.68 11.54 -14.17
CA ASN A 149 -18.12 10.30 -13.52
C ASN A 149 -17.81 10.23 -12.01
N SER A 150 -17.33 11.30 -11.42
CA SER A 150 -16.97 11.34 -9.98
C SER A 150 -18.12 11.74 -9.05
N GLY A 151 -19.28 12.09 -9.58
CA GLY A 151 -20.45 12.53 -8.79
C GLY A 151 -20.09 13.69 -7.84
N SER A 152 -20.54 13.63 -6.61
CA SER A 152 -20.27 14.64 -5.56
C SER A 152 -18.86 14.56 -4.94
N ARG A 153 -18.02 13.60 -5.36
CA ARG A 153 -16.67 13.43 -4.80
C ARG A 153 -15.78 14.60 -5.16
N VAL A 154 -15.23 15.26 -4.17
CA VAL A 154 -14.33 16.43 -4.33
C VAL A 154 -12.91 15.96 -4.65
N ASN A 155 -12.35 15.04 -3.87
CA ASN A 155 -10.98 14.58 -4.04
C ASN A 155 -10.89 13.48 -5.10
N LEU A 156 -10.11 13.73 -6.16
CA LEU A 156 -9.86 12.81 -7.27
C LEU A 156 -8.37 12.46 -7.33
N GLU A 157 -8.06 11.23 -7.69
CA GLU A 157 -6.69 10.72 -7.73
C GLU A 157 -6.31 10.39 -9.18
N VAL A 158 -5.12 10.82 -9.58
CA VAL A 158 -4.55 10.50 -10.90
C VAL A 158 -3.12 10.02 -10.70
N ASP A 159 -2.85 8.79 -11.12
CA ASP A 159 -1.53 8.18 -11.05
C ASP A 159 -0.91 8.12 -12.45
N PHE A 160 0.19 8.84 -12.63
CA PHE A 160 1.01 8.77 -13.85
C PHE A 160 1.93 7.56 -13.77
N PHE A 161 1.65 6.59 -14.61
CA PHE A 161 2.27 5.28 -14.63
C PHE A 161 2.65 4.86 -16.07
N GLY A 162 2.96 3.58 -16.28
CA GLY A 162 3.25 2.99 -17.57
C GLY A 162 4.60 2.29 -17.58
N GLY A 163 5.37 2.41 -18.64
CA GLY A 163 6.76 2.00 -18.69
C GLY A 163 7.62 2.94 -17.83
N GLU A 164 7.98 4.11 -18.36
CA GLU A 164 8.58 5.19 -17.58
C GLU A 164 7.89 6.53 -17.91
N PRO A 165 7.09 7.08 -17.00
CA PRO A 165 6.33 8.31 -17.26
C PRO A 165 7.18 9.52 -17.63
N LEU A 166 8.40 9.62 -17.11
CA LEU A 166 9.29 10.74 -17.42
C LEU A 166 9.78 10.75 -18.87
N MET A 167 9.58 9.66 -19.63
CA MET A 167 9.81 9.65 -21.09
C MET A 167 8.79 10.49 -21.84
N ASN A 168 7.65 10.79 -21.24
CA ASN A 168 6.60 11.64 -21.80
C ASN A 168 6.33 12.86 -20.90
N TRP A 169 7.40 13.46 -20.39
CA TRP A 169 7.38 14.48 -19.36
C TRP A 169 6.55 15.72 -19.70
N GLN A 170 6.59 16.16 -20.96
CA GLN A 170 5.81 17.33 -21.38
C GLN A 170 4.32 17.08 -21.22
N VAL A 171 3.83 15.91 -21.62
CA VAL A 171 2.41 15.55 -21.49
C VAL A 171 2.00 15.43 -20.02
N VAL A 172 2.87 14.93 -19.14
CA VAL A 172 2.60 14.96 -17.69
C VAL A 172 2.39 16.39 -17.18
N LYS A 173 3.26 17.33 -17.53
CA LYS A 173 3.13 18.74 -17.13
C LYS A 173 1.83 19.35 -17.65
N ASP A 174 1.51 19.13 -18.91
CA ASP A 174 0.32 19.68 -19.57
C ASP A 174 -0.97 19.13 -18.94
N LEU A 175 -1.00 17.82 -18.61
CA LEU A 175 -2.14 17.19 -17.95
C LEU A 175 -2.32 17.67 -16.50
N VAL A 176 -1.23 17.90 -15.78
CA VAL A 176 -1.30 18.51 -14.42
C VAL A 176 -1.89 19.91 -14.52
N ALA A 177 -1.39 20.74 -15.43
CA ALA A 177 -1.91 22.09 -15.63
C ALA A 177 -3.39 22.08 -16.03
N TYR A 178 -3.78 21.15 -16.93
CA TYR A 178 -5.17 20.98 -17.32
C TYR A 178 -6.04 20.51 -16.14
N GLY A 179 -5.61 19.52 -15.38
CA GLY A 179 -6.34 19.07 -14.18
C GLY A 179 -6.56 20.20 -13.17
N ARG A 180 -5.54 21.02 -12.91
CA ARG A 180 -5.67 22.20 -12.05
C ARG A 180 -6.73 23.18 -12.56
N SER A 181 -6.83 23.36 -13.89
CA SER A 181 -7.86 24.23 -14.47
C SER A 181 -9.30 23.73 -14.31
N LEU A 182 -9.47 22.42 -14.07
CA LEU A 182 -10.79 21.81 -13.83
C LEU A 182 -11.24 21.89 -12.36
N GLU A 183 -10.34 22.21 -11.42
CA GLU A 183 -10.63 22.12 -9.98
C GLU A 183 -11.73 23.09 -9.55
N GLU A 184 -11.56 24.38 -9.80
CA GLU A 184 -12.52 25.40 -9.37
C GLU A 184 -13.87 25.28 -10.08
N PRO A 185 -13.94 25.19 -11.44
CA PRO A 185 -15.23 25.11 -12.15
C PRO A 185 -16.09 23.91 -11.77
N HIS A 186 -15.46 22.79 -11.37
CA HIS A 186 -16.16 21.54 -11.07
C HIS A 186 -16.20 21.19 -9.58
N ASN A 187 -15.70 22.04 -8.70
CA ASN A 187 -15.53 21.77 -7.26
C ASN A 187 -14.80 20.44 -7.02
N LYS A 188 -13.66 20.26 -7.69
CA LYS A 188 -12.78 19.10 -7.61
C LYS A 188 -11.42 19.48 -7.06
N LYS A 189 -10.68 18.50 -6.57
CA LYS A 189 -9.31 18.64 -6.11
C LYS A 189 -8.52 17.42 -6.54
N PHE A 190 -7.56 17.61 -7.44
CA PHE A 190 -6.73 16.52 -7.93
C PHE A 190 -5.53 16.25 -7.02
N ARG A 191 -5.32 14.97 -6.71
CA ARG A 191 -4.13 14.45 -6.08
C ARG A 191 -3.36 13.67 -7.14
N PHE A 192 -2.28 14.26 -7.65
CA PHE A 192 -1.42 13.62 -8.63
C PHE A 192 -0.35 12.78 -7.94
N THR A 193 -0.13 11.58 -8.45
CA THR A 193 0.98 10.69 -8.09
C THR A 193 1.78 10.37 -9.36
N LEU A 194 3.08 10.18 -9.22
CA LEU A 194 3.94 9.74 -10.31
C LEU A 194 4.84 8.62 -9.81
N THR A 195 4.88 7.50 -10.57
CA THR A 195 5.77 6.37 -10.31
C THR A 195 6.93 6.40 -11.29
N THR A 196 8.17 6.41 -10.83
CA THR A 196 9.33 6.50 -11.69
C THR A 196 10.46 5.53 -11.30
N ASN A 197 11.22 5.09 -12.27
CA ASN A 197 12.48 4.36 -12.08
C ASN A 197 13.67 5.29 -11.76
N GLY A 198 13.48 6.61 -11.80
CA GLY A 198 14.46 7.62 -11.39
C GLY A 198 15.56 7.96 -12.39
N VAL A 199 15.74 7.21 -13.47
CA VAL A 199 16.83 7.42 -14.42
C VAL A 199 16.82 8.85 -14.98
N LEU A 200 15.64 9.36 -15.35
CA LEU A 200 15.46 10.68 -15.96
C LEU A 200 15.28 11.83 -14.96
N LEU A 201 15.25 11.55 -13.65
CA LEU A 201 15.15 12.62 -12.64
C LEU A 201 16.32 13.60 -12.76
N ASN A 202 15.99 14.88 -12.71
CA ASN A 202 16.89 16.01 -12.62
C ASN A 202 16.27 17.10 -11.73
N ASP A 203 16.98 18.20 -11.51
CA ASP A 203 16.56 19.25 -10.59
C ASP A 203 15.26 19.93 -11.01
N GLU A 204 15.07 20.22 -12.29
CA GLU A 204 13.83 20.80 -12.83
C GLU A 204 12.62 19.89 -12.58
N ILE A 205 12.78 18.59 -12.86
CA ILE A 205 11.72 17.60 -12.62
C ILE A 205 11.42 17.49 -11.13
N MET A 206 12.43 17.43 -10.27
CA MET A 206 12.24 17.35 -8.82
C MET A 206 11.49 18.55 -8.26
N GLU A 207 11.83 19.76 -8.73
CA GLU A 207 11.12 20.98 -8.33
C GLU A 207 9.62 20.92 -8.71
N PHE A 208 9.33 20.50 -9.94
CA PHE A 208 7.95 20.31 -10.38
C PHE A 208 7.22 19.23 -9.55
N LEU A 209 7.86 18.08 -9.31
CA LEU A 209 7.29 17.02 -8.50
C LEU A 209 6.98 17.49 -7.08
N ASN A 210 7.86 18.27 -6.48
CA ASN A 210 7.66 18.82 -5.13
C ASN A 210 6.48 19.78 -5.08
N LYS A 211 6.26 20.55 -6.14
CA LYS A 211 5.19 21.53 -6.21
C LYS A 211 3.83 20.91 -6.51
N GLU A 212 3.76 20.01 -7.47
CA GLU A 212 2.50 19.59 -8.08
C GLU A 212 2.05 18.17 -7.66
N MET A 213 2.98 17.28 -7.31
CA MET A 213 2.64 15.89 -6.97
C MET A 213 2.36 15.73 -5.48
N SER A 214 1.16 15.24 -5.18
CA SER A 214 0.79 14.86 -3.81
C SER A 214 1.63 13.71 -3.29
N ASN A 215 2.10 12.84 -4.20
CA ASN A 215 2.96 11.71 -3.87
C ASN A 215 3.88 11.34 -5.04
N VAL A 216 5.05 10.78 -4.73
CA VAL A 216 5.98 10.23 -5.73
C VAL A 216 6.38 8.82 -5.31
N VAL A 217 6.31 7.86 -6.22
CA VAL A 217 6.75 6.48 -5.99
C VAL A 217 8.10 6.25 -6.67
N LEU A 218 9.10 5.90 -5.88
CA LEU A 218 10.49 5.67 -6.30
C LEU A 218 10.77 4.17 -6.37
N SER A 219 10.99 3.66 -7.57
CA SER A 219 11.15 2.23 -7.81
C SER A 219 12.59 1.77 -7.61
N ILE A 220 12.87 1.05 -6.51
CA ILE A 220 14.19 0.48 -6.17
C ILE A 220 14.02 -0.83 -5.40
N ASP A 221 14.71 -1.90 -5.78
CA ASP A 221 14.45 -3.24 -5.26
C ASP A 221 15.31 -3.62 -4.03
N GLY A 222 16.20 -2.75 -3.58
CA GLY A 222 17.02 -3.02 -2.39
C GLY A 222 18.51 -2.84 -2.65
N ARG A 223 19.34 -3.81 -2.20
CA ARG A 223 20.79 -3.79 -2.36
C ARG A 223 21.20 -3.69 -3.82
N LYS A 224 22.36 -3.08 -4.07
CA LYS A 224 22.87 -2.80 -5.41
C LYS A 224 22.87 -4.04 -6.31
N GLU A 225 23.40 -5.16 -5.84
CA GLU A 225 23.50 -6.40 -6.62
C GLU A 225 22.13 -7.00 -6.97
N VAL A 226 21.12 -6.83 -6.10
CA VAL A 226 19.74 -7.24 -6.37
C VAL A 226 19.11 -6.30 -7.38
N HIS A 227 19.18 -5.00 -7.12
CA HIS A 227 18.62 -3.98 -8.00
C HIS A 227 19.20 -4.05 -9.42
N ASP A 228 20.52 -4.05 -9.56
CA ASP A 228 21.18 -4.04 -10.86
C ASP A 228 20.91 -5.30 -11.68
N ARG A 229 20.74 -6.46 -11.01
CA ARG A 229 20.33 -7.70 -11.67
C ARG A 229 18.89 -7.64 -12.16
N MET A 230 17.98 -7.08 -11.36
CA MET A 230 16.54 -7.09 -11.64
C MET A 230 16.09 -5.91 -12.49
N ARG A 231 16.79 -4.77 -12.45
CA ARG A 231 16.43 -3.51 -13.13
C ARG A 231 17.59 -2.94 -13.95
N PRO A 232 18.18 -3.73 -14.87
CA PRO A 232 19.26 -3.23 -15.73
C PRO A 232 18.73 -2.27 -16.79
N PHE A 233 19.64 -1.48 -17.35
CA PHE A 233 19.44 -0.88 -18.66
C PHE A 233 19.33 -1.96 -19.74
N ARG A 234 18.77 -1.61 -20.90
CA ARG A 234 18.70 -2.53 -22.06
C ARG A 234 20.07 -3.05 -22.50
N GLY A 235 21.14 -2.30 -22.25
CA GLY A 235 22.53 -2.73 -22.50
C GLY A 235 23.12 -3.63 -21.40
N GLY A 236 22.34 -4.01 -20.38
CA GLY A 236 22.79 -4.88 -19.30
C GLY A 236 23.51 -4.18 -18.14
N GLN A 237 23.80 -2.87 -18.26
CA GLN A 237 24.43 -2.10 -17.17
C GLN A 237 23.44 -1.91 -16.01
N GLY A 238 23.96 -1.90 -14.77
CA GLY A 238 23.17 -1.60 -13.58
C GLY A 238 22.70 -0.14 -13.53
N SER A 239 21.54 0.11 -12.92
CA SER A 239 20.96 1.45 -12.77
C SER A 239 21.09 2.03 -11.36
N TYR A 240 21.50 1.24 -10.37
CA TYR A 240 21.53 1.59 -8.95
C TYR A 240 22.33 2.86 -8.65
N ASP A 241 23.60 2.91 -9.07
CA ASP A 241 24.49 4.03 -8.75
C ASP A 241 24.03 5.36 -9.37
N LEU A 242 23.26 5.30 -10.46
CA LEU A 242 22.68 6.48 -11.09
C LEU A 242 21.46 7.01 -10.33
N ILE A 243 20.58 6.10 -9.85
CA ILE A 243 19.28 6.51 -9.31
C ILE A 243 19.31 6.84 -7.82
N VAL A 244 20.13 6.13 -7.02
CA VAL A 244 20.16 6.32 -5.55
C VAL A 244 20.46 7.75 -5.13
N PRO A 245 21.48 8.44 -5.65
CA PRO A 245 21.73 9.83 -5.29
C PRO A 245 20.56 10.75 -5.64
N LYS A 246 19.85 10.48 -6.74
CA LYS A 246 18.68 11.25 -7.17
C LYS A 246 17.49 11.01 -6.23
N PHE A 247 17.27 9.77 -5.81
CA PHE A 247 16.20 9.43 -4.87
C PHE A 247 16.42 10.04 -3.49
N GLN A 248 17.66 9.99 -3.00
CA GLN A 248 18.03 10.65 -1.73
C GLN A 248 17.77 12.16 -1.81
N LYS A 249 18.23 12.82 -2.88
CA LYS A 249 17.99 14.26 -3.10
C LYS A 249 16.51 14.60 -3.14
N LEU A 250 15.70 13.79 -3.84
CA LEU A 250 14.25 14.01 -3.89
C LEU A 250 13.60 13.81 -2.52
N ALA A 251 13.94 12.74 -1.79
CA ALA A 251 13.42 12.47 -0.45
C ALA A 251 13.75 13.60 0.54
N GLU A 252 14.99 14.09 0.51
CA GLU A 252 15.44 15.23 1.33
C GLU A 252 14.66 16.50 0.97
N SER A 253 14.51 16.81 -0.32
CA SER A 253 13.78 18.00 -0.79
C SER A 253 12.28 17.96 -0.45
N ARG A 254 11.73 16.76 -0.19
CA ARG A 254 10.36 16.52 0.30
C ARG A 254 10.30 16.40 1.82
N HIS A 255 11.36 16.70 2.56
CA HIS A 255 11.42 16.58 4.02
C HIS A 255 11.01 15.19 4.52
N GLN A 256 11.40 14.14 3.82
CA GLN A 256 11.09 12.73 4.10
C GLN A 256 9.56 12.46 4.18
N THR A 257 8.75 13.19 3.44
CA THR A 257 7.29 13.02 3.38
C THR A 257 6.77 12.94 1.95
N ASN A 258 5.55 12.43 1.80
CA ASN A 258 4.83 12.41 0.52
C ASN A 258 5.58 11.73 -0.64
N TYR A 259 6.31 10.66 -0.32
CA TYR A 259 6.89 9.73 -1.28
C TYR A 259 6.84 8.30 -0.73
N TYR A 260 6.93 7.33 -1.63
CA TYR A 260 7.13 5.93 -1.27
C TYR A 260 8.33 5.38 -2.02
N VAL A 261 9.10 4.53 -1.34
CA VAL A 261 10.08 3.67 -1.96
C VAL A 261 9.41 2.32 -2.21
N ARG A 262 9.39 1.87 -3.46
CA ARG A 262 8.74 0.64 -3.89
C ARG A 262 9.76 -0.35 -4.41
N GLY A 263 9.93 -1.45 -3.69
CA GLY A 263 10.75 -2.59 -4.10
C GLY A 263 9.88 -3.77 -4.54
N THR A 264 10.39 -4.56 -5.49
CA THR A 264 9.76 -5.81 -5.93
C THR A 264 10.65 -6.97 -5.52
N PHE A 265 10.11 -7.93 -4.77
CA PHE A 265 10.82 -9.17 -4.50
C PHE A 265 10.23 -10.33 -5.31
N THR A 266 11.11 -11.24 -5.71
CA THR A 266 10.82 -12.38 -6.56
C THR A 266 11.46 -13.63 -5.95
N HIS A 267 11.31 -14.77 -6.58
CA HIS A 267 12.05 -15.98 -6.19
C HIS A 267 13.59 -15.82 -6.31
N ASN A 268 14.07 -14.76 -6.98
CA ASN A 268 15.51 -14.48 -7.13
C ASN A 268 16.12 -13.69 -5.97
N ASN A 269 15.29 -13.17 -5.03
CA ASN A 269 15.74 -12.44 -3.84
C ASN A 269 14.84 -12.77 -2.63
N LEU A 270 14.82 -14.05 -2.23
CA LEU A 270 14.02 -14.52 -1.10
C LEU A 270 14.47 -13.95 0.25
N ASP A 271 15.69 -13.46 0.33
CA ASP A 271 16.27 -12.74 1.46
C ASP A 271 15.90 -11.23 1.45
N PHE A 272 14.75 -10.88 0.89
CA PHE A 272 14.29 -9.49 0.72
C PHE A 272 14.26 -8.68 2.03
N SER A 273 14.28 -9.32 3.20
CA SER A 273 14.41 -8.65 4.49
C SER A 273 15.73 -7.85 4.57
N GLU A 274 16.81 -8.33 3.93
CA GLU A 274 18.08 -7.61 3.87
C GLU A 274 17.98 -6.40 2.92
N ASP A 275 17.16 -6.50 1.88
CA ASP A 275 16.87 -5.37 0.98
C ASP A 275 16.06 -4.29 1.71
N VAL A 276 15.10 -4.67 2.55
CA VAL A 276 14.35 -3.75 3.42
C VAL A 276 15.27 -3.01 4.38
N LYS A 277 16.15 -3.74 5.08
CA LYS A 277 17.13 -3.15 6.01
C LYS A 277 18.06 -2.17 5.29
N HIS A 278 18.52 -2.56 4.10
CA HIS A 278 19.37 -1.72 3.27
C HIS A 278 18.66 -0.40 2.89
N LEU A 279 17.42 -0.47 2.40
CA LEU A 279 16.65 0.72 2.06
C LEU A 279 16.34 1.60 3.27
N ALA A 280 16.05 0.98 4.43
CA ALA A 280 15.82 1.71 5.67
C ALA A 280 17.08 2.46 6.16
N ALA A 281 18.28 1.88 5.97
CA ALA A 281 19.55 2.52 6.33
C ALA A 281 19.84 3.79 5.49
N PHE A 282 19.27 3.93 4.32
CA PHE A 282 19.37 5.14 3.48
C PHE A 282 18.33 6.22 3.82
N TYR A 283 17.60 6.08 4.92
CA TYR A 283 16.50 7.00 5.32
C TYR A 283 15.33 7.03 4.33
N PHE A 284 15.16 5.98 3.51
CA PHE A 284 13.97 5.84 2.67
C PHE A 284 12.79 5.31 3.48
N LEU A 285 12.11 6.20 4.17
CA LEU A 285 10.84 5.93 4.83
C LEU A 285 9.80 6.93 4.27
N PRO A 286 8.60 6.48 3.86
CA PRO A 286 7.97 5.16 3.99
C PRO A 286 8.35 4.15 2.88
N LEU A 287 8.41 2.87 3.26
CA LEU A 287 8.69 1.75 2.36
C LEU A 287 7.39 1.10 1.87
N ASN A 288 7.34 0.72 0.59
CA ASN A 288 6.30 -0.12 0.03
C ASN A 288 6.94 -1.30 -0.71
N ILE A 289 6.70 -2.51 -0.24
CA ILE A 289 7.28 -3.74 -0.79
C ILE A 289 6.19 -4.55 -1.46
N GLN A 290 6.38 -4.88 -2.73
CA GLN A 290 5.43 -5.65 -3.53
C GLN A 290 6.02 -7.00 -3.92
N LYS A 291 5.24 -8.07 -3.76
CA LYS A 291 5.55 -9.38 -4.32
C LYS A 291 5.17 -9.40 -5.80
N SER A 292 6.09 -9.82 -6.65
CA SER A 292 5.77 -10.16 -8.04
C SER A 292 5.47 -11.67 -8.15
N ALA A 293 4.51 -12.01 -8.98
CA ALA A 293 4.16 -13.39 -9.30
C ALA A 293 5.05 -13.99 -10.42
N ALA A 294 6.09 -13.25 -10.87
CA ALA A 294 7.01 -13.70 -11.91
C ALA A 294 8.02 -14.74 -11.41
#